data_3b960548291ea58c37bea59765ec9224
#
_entry.id   3b960548291ea58c37bea59765ec9224
#
_cell.length_a   1.000
_cell.length_b   1.000
_cell.length_c   1.000
_cell.angle_alpha   90.00
_cell.angle_beta   90.00
_cell.angle_gamma   90.00
#
_symmetry.space_group_name_H-M   'P 1'
#
loop_
_entity.id
_entity.type
_entity.pdbx_description
1 polymer ?
#
loop_
_entity_poly.entity_id
_entity_poly.type
_entity_poly.pdbx_seq_one_letter_code
_entity_poly.pdbx_strand_id
1 'polypeptide(L)'
;PNVMNSLEKVIDKLDIRRPQVLVEAIIAEVQDGNGLDLGVQWTSKHGGVQFGSTGLPISQIKNGTMKGASFTGLATGFFNGDFGALVTALSTDGKNDILSTPSVVTLDNKEASFNVGQDVPVLSGSQTTSGDNVFNSVERKTVGTKLKIVPQINDGDMIHLKIEQEVSSVDNSATEDSSLGPTFNTRTINNEVMVHSGQTVVLGGLMENVTKQSVSKVPLLGDIPLVGQLFRYTSQDTSKRNLMVFIHTTVLRDDDNYSAASKEKYDQIRVRQMQRVEEKKLGIVEPSDNAVLPAFPSARPHAALVKTRATRNPFKE
;
A
#
# COMPACT_ATOMS: atom_id res chain seq x y z
N PRO A 1 46.89 11.52 42.77
CA PRO A 1 46.87 11.84 41.34
C PRO A 1 46.35 10.66 40.47
N ASN A 2 46.84 9.44 40.76
CA ASN A 2 46.51 8.27 39.91
C ASN A 2 45.04 7.84 40.00
N VAL A 3 44.41 7.97 41.15
CA VAL A 3 42.98 7.64 41.36
C VAL A 3 42.09 8.64 40.61
N MET A 4 42.45 9.92 40.60
CA MET A 4 41.71 10.96 39.90
C MET A 4 41.74 10.77 38.38
N ASN A 5 42.91 10.46 37.82
CA ASN A 5 43.07 10.15 36.42
C ASN A 5 42.32 8.85 36.01
N SER A 6 42.19 7.90 36.94
CA SER A 6 41.40 6.69 36.68
C SER A 6 39.89 6.98 36.73
N LEU A 7 39.44 7.84 37.65
CA LEU A 7 38.06 8.31 37.73
C LEU A 7 37.67 9.14 36.52
N GLU A 8 38.53 10.06 36.07
CA GLU A 8 38.31 10.87 34.86
C GLU A 8 38.12 9.98 33.61
N LYS A 9 39.00 8.97 33.44
CA LYS A 9 38.85 8.00 32.33
C LYS A 9 37.59 7.16 32.41
N VAL A 10 37.08 6.88 33.60
CA VAL A 10 35.81 6.16 33.77
C VAL A 10 34.65 7.08 33.47
N ILE A 11 34.70 8.34 33.89
CA ILE A 11 33.67 9.34 33.57
C ILE A 11 33.61 9.58 32.10
N ASP A 12 34.74 9.79 31.40
CA ASP A 12 34.80 9.97 29.94
C ASP A 12 34.22 8.77 29.15
N LYS A 13 34.40 7.55 29.69
CA LYS A 13 33.80 6.36 29.10
C LYS A 13 32.31 6.20 29.39
N LEU A 14 31.78 6.82 30.44
CA LEU A 14 30.37 6.78 30.80
C LEU A 14 29.56 7.94 30.21
N ASP A 15 30.23 9.08 29.96
CA ASP A 15 29.60 10.26 29.32
C ASP A 15 29.58 10.13 27.79
N ILE A 16 29.08 9.00 27.32
CA ILE A 16 28.87 8.73 25.90
C ILE A 16 27.45 9.08 25.56
N ARG A 17 27.26 9.88 24.51
CA ARG A 17 25.95 10.17 23.95
C ARG A 17 25.26 8.85 23.51
N ARG A 18 24.03 8.64 23.94
CA ARG A 18 23.27 7.45 23.52
C ARG A 18 23.09 7.43 22.03
N PRO A 19 23.45 6.35 21.34
CA PRO A 19 23.25 6.22 19.91
C PRO A 19 21.76 6.18 19.59
N GLN A 20 21.42 6.61 18.38
CA GLN A 20 20.08 6.54 17.82
C GLN A 20 20.06 5.51 16.69
N VAL A 21 18.89 5.00 16.41
CA VAL A 21 18.66 4.10 15.29
C VAL A 21 17.61 4.71 14.37
N LEU A 22 17.97 4.90 13.11
CA LEU A 22 17.03 5.13 12.03
C LEU A 22 16.54 3.78 11.54
N VAL A 23 15.24 3.57 11.56
CA VAL A 23 14.59 2.36 11.06
C VAL A 23 13.67 2.75 9.94
N GLU A 24 13.80 2.07 8.80
CA GLU A 24 13.00 2.26 7.60
C GLU A 24 12.40 0.92 7.20
N ALA A 25 11.10 0.83 7.20
CA ALA A 25 10.41 -0.31 6.64
C ALA A 25 10.08 -0.04 5.16
N ILE A 26 10.13 -1.08 4.34
CA ILE A 26 9.77 -1.02 2.92
C ILE A 26 8.74 -2.10 2.68
N ILE A 27 7.54 -1.68 2.31
CA ILE A 27 6.42 -2.58 2.01
C ILE A 27 6.13 -2.43 0.53
N ALA A 28 6.38 -3.48 -0.22
CA ALA A 28 6.09 -3.56 -1.64
C ALA A 28 5.01 -4.62 -1.87
N GLU A 29 3.88 -4.22 -2.43
CA GLU A 29 2.82 -5.12 -2.84
C GLU A 29 2.48 -4.87 -4.30
N VAL A 30 2.48 -5.95 -5.08
CA VAL A 30 2.10 -5.95 -6.48
C VAL A 30 0.93 -6.89 -6.64
N GLN A 31 -0.16 -6.38 -7.19
CA GLN A 31 -1.35 -7.16 -7.53
C GLN A 31 -1.61 -7.07 -9.02
N ASP A 32 -1.65 -8.22 -9.68
CA ASP A 32 -2.04 -8.35 -11.08
C ASP A 32 -3.33 -9.18 -11.17
N GLY A 33 -4.32 -8.65 -11.84
CA GLY A 33 -5.58 -9.33 -12.11
C GLY A 33 -5.84 -9.41 -13.61
N ASN A 34 -5.98 -10.63 -14.14
CA ASN A 34 -6.29 -10.86 -15.55
C ASN A 34 -7.55 -11.70 -15.65
N GLY A 35 -8.55 -11.16 -16.34
CA GLY A 35 -9.81 -11.84 -16.66
C GLY A 35 -9.93 -12.07 -18.16
N LEU A 36 -10.40 -13.25 -18.54
CA LEU A 36 -10.75 -13.60 -19.93
C LEU A 36 -12.09 -14.31 -19.97
N ASP A 37 -13.04 -13.70 -20.64
CA ASP A 37 -14.37 -14.22 -20.86
C ASP A 37 -14.62 -14.45 -22.36
N LEU A 38 -14.87 -15.69 -22.72
CA LEU A 38 -15.15 -16.09 -24.09
C LEU A 38 -16.40 -16.96 -24.13
N GLY A 39 -17.38 -16.63 -24.98
CA GLY A 39 -18.58 -17.44 -25.10
C GLY A 39 -19.43 -17.11 -26.29
N VAL A 40 -20.30 -18.06 -26.65
CA VAL A 40 -21.32 -17.90 -27.68
C VAL A 40 -22.65 -18.22 -27.06
N GLN A 41 -23.61 -17.32 -27.23
CA GLN A 41 -24.99 -17.47 -26.79
C GLN A 41 -25.90 -17.62 -27.99
N TRP A 42 -26.86 -18.50 -27.86
CA TRP A 42 -27.81 -18.82 -28.98
C TRP A 42 -29.24 -18.53 -28.55
N THR A 43 -30.02 -17.97 -29.43
CA THR A 43 -31.46 -17.80 -29.22
C THR A 43 -32.25 -18.21 -30.45
N SER A 44 -33.47 -18.75 -30.23
CA SER A 44 -34.44 -19.03 -31.26
C SER A 44 -35.83 -18.69 -30.71
N LYS A 45 -36.84 -18.71 -31.57
CA LYS A 45 -38.25 -18.52 -31.22
C LYS A 45 -38.74 -19.54 -30.17
N HIS A 46 -38.13 -20.72 -30.12
CA HIS A 46 -38.55 -21.83 -29.29
C HIS A 46 -37.66 -22.01 -28.03
N GLY A 47 -36.64 -21.18 -27.85
CA GLY A 47 -35.71 -21.23 -26.70
C GLY A 47 -34.31 -20.78 -27.05
N GLY A 48 -33.46 -20.66 -26.07
CA GLY A 48 -32.06 -20.23 -26.23
C GLY A 48 -31.15 -20.81 -25.18
N VAL A 49 -29.86 -20.72 -25.44
CA VAL A 49 -28.81 -21.05 -24.47
C VAL A 49 -28.08 -19.77 -24.12
N GLN A 50 -28.21 -19.37 -22.85
CA GLN A 50 -27.52 -18.23 -22.28
C GLN A 50 -26.54 -18.73 -21.20
N PHE A 51 -25.29 -18.33 -21.31
CA PHE A 51 -24.26 -18.67 -20.34
C PHE A 51 -23.86 -17.44 -19.53
N GLY A 52 -23.81 -17.61 -18.21
CA GLY A 52 -23.25 -16.65 -17.29
C GLY A 52 -23.97 -15.31 -17.19
N SER A 53 -23.41 -14.44 -16.38
CA SER A 53 -23.89 -13.08 -16.12
C SER A 53 -23.15 -12.06 -16.99
N THR A 54 -22.99 -12.29 -18.26
CA THR A 54 -22.34 -11.33 -19.18
C THR A 54 -23.11 -10.00 -19.37
N GLY A 55 -24.12 -9.75 -18.55
CA GLY A 55 -24.85 -8.48 -18.53
C GLY A 55 -25.77 -8.24 -19.75
N LEU A 56 -25.72 -9.11 -20.77
CA LEU A 56 -26.53 -9.01 -21.99
C LEU A 56 -27.50 -10.17 -22.07
N PRO A 57 -28.73 -10.06 -21.55
CA PRO A 57 -29.76 -11.03 -21.85
C PRO A 57 -30.12 -10.91 -23.33
N ILE A 58 -29.95 -12.00 -24.06
CA ILE A 58 -30.33 -12.09 -25.51
C ILE A 58 -31.78 -11.65 -25.75
N SER A 59 -32.67 -11.85 -24.76
CA SER A 59 -34.04 -11.40 -24.78
C SER A 59 -34.24 -9.89 -24.99
N GLN A 60 -33.23 -9.08 -24.62
CA GLN A 60 -33.24 -7.61 -24.82
C GLN A 60 -32.71 -7.17 -26.19
N ILE A 61 -32.08 -8.08 -26.93
CA ILE A 61 -31.57 -7.81 -28.26
C ILE A 61 -32.64 -8.21 -29.28
N LYS A 62 -33.77 -7.54 -29.28
CA LYS A 62 -34.78 -7.67 -30.35
C LYS A 62 -34.47 -6.67 -31.46
N ASN A 63 -34.41 -7.15 -32.71
CA ASN A 63 -34.26 -6.34 -33.91
C ASN A 63 -32.92 -5.60 -34.05
N GLY A 64 -31.81 -6.17 -33.59
CA GLY A 64 -30.48 -5.59 -33.82
C GLY A 64 -30.17 -4.33 -33.03
N THR A 65 -31.05 -3.93 -32.10
CA THR A 65 -30.87 -2.73 -31.26
C THR A 65 -30.63 -3.12 -29.81
N MET A 66 -29.45 -2.84 -29.27
CA MET A 66 -29.15 -2.97 -27.84
C MET A 66 -29.82 -1.83 -27.08
N LYS A 67 -30.96 -2.08 -26.45
CA LYS A 67 -31.62 -1.09 -25.58
C LYS A 67 -31.23 -1.30 -24.14
N GLY A 68 -30.43 -0.37 -23.59
CA GLY A 68 -30.18 -0.26 -22.14
C GLY A 68 -29.16 -1.21 -21.53
N ALA A 69 -28.38 -1.95 -22.31
CA ALA A 69 -27.32 -2.80 -21.81
C ALA A 69 -25.96 -2.08 -21.88
N SER A 70 -25.29 -1.89 -20.75
CA SER A 70 -23.89 -1.46 -20.71
C SER A 70 -23.02 -2.70 -20.86
N PHE A 71 -22.26 -2.78 -21.94
CA PHE A 71 -21.33 -3.87 -22.21
C PHE A 71 -19.92 -3.33 -22.39
N THR A 72 -18.98 -3.93 -21.67
CA THR A 72 -17.56 -3.65 -21.84
C THR A 72 -16.92 -4.85 -22.52
N GLY A 73 -16.27 -4.66 -23.67
CA GLY A 73 -15.63 -5.73 -24.43
C GLY A 73 -16.12 -5.80 -25.89
N LEU A 74 -15.81 -6.89 -26.58
CA LEU A 74 -16.27 -7.17 -27.92
C LEU A 74 -17.51 -8.07 -27.88
N ALA A 75 -18.61 -7.58 -28.42
CA ALA A 75 -19.80 -8.38 -28.67
C ALA A 75 -20.22 -8.26 -30.13
N THR A 76 -20.37 -9.39 -30.81
CA THR A 76 -20.88 -9.42 -32.19
C THR A 76 -22.01 -10.43 -32.27
N GLY A 77 -23.10 -10.05 -32.90
CA GLY A 77 -24.28 -10.87 -33.02
C GLY A 77 -24.70 -11.05 -34.47
N PHE A 78 -25.22 -12.22 -34.77
CA PHE A 78 -25.90 -12.54 -36.05
C PHE A 78 -27.36 -12.84 -35.75
N PHE A 79 -28.27 -12.14 -36.43
CA PHE A 79 -29.71 -12.30 -36.25
C PHE A 79 -30.35 -12.48 -37.60
N ASN A 80 -31.08 -13.58 -37.76
CA ASN A 80 -31.86 -13.86 -38.98
C ASN A 80 -33.25 -14.38 -38.59
N GLY A 81 -34.22 -13.48 -38.60
CA GLY A 81 -35.59 -13.79 -38.22
C GLY A 81 -35.70 -14.26 -36.75
N ASP A 82 -36.02 -15.54 -36.58
CA ASP A 82 -36.25 -16.17 -35.27
C ASP A 82 -34.98 -16.75 -34.65
N PHE A 83 -33.83 -16.64 -35.31
CA PHE A 83 -32.54 -17.19 -34.84
C PHE A 83 -31.52 -16.10 -34.60
N GLY A 84 -30.80 -16.18 -33.50
CA GLY A 84 -29.71 -15.27 -33.16
C GLY A 84 -28.54 -15.97 -32.46
N ALA A 85 -27.37 -15.50 -32.78
CA ALA A 85 -26.11 -15.88 -32.08
C ALA A 85 -25.41 -14.63 -31.63
N LEU A 86 -24.95 -14.60 -30.37
CA LEU A 86 -24.16 -13.53 -29.80
C LEU A 86 -22.83 -14.10 -29.36
N VAL A 87 -21.76 -13.66 -29.99
CA VAL A 87 -20.38 -13.96 -29.59
C VAL A 87 -19.88 -12.85 -28.67
N THR A 88 -19.40 -13.20 -27.50
CA THR A 88 -18.84 -12.26 -26.52
C THR A 88 -17.40 -12.59 -26.24
N ALA A 89 -16.56 -11.57 -26.22
CA ALA A 89 -15.16 -11.67 -25.82
C ALA A 89 -14.80 -10.43 -24.99
N LEU A 90 -14.31 -10.66 -23.78
CA LEU A 90 -13.84 -9.63 -22.86
C LEU A 90 -12.51 -10.05 -22.28
N SER A 91 -11.52 -9.16 -22.35
CA SER A 91 -10.26 -9.30 -21.62
C SER A 91 -10.12 -8.12 -20.69
N THR A 92 -9.86 -8.39 -19.42
CA THR A 92 -9.64 -7.38 -18.38
C THR A 92 -8.24 -7.55 -17.81
N ASP A 93 -7.49 -6.47 -17.74
CA ASP A 93 -6.15 -6.42 -17.12
C ASP A 93 -6.15 -5.30 -16.08
N GLY A 94 -5.89 -5.64 -14.83
CA GLY A 94 -5.83 -4.73 -13.70
C GLY A 94 -4.52 -4.88 -12.95
N LYS A 95 -3.82 -3.77 -12.74
CA LYS A 95 -2.57 -3.72 -11.95
C LYS A 95 -2.71 -2.74 -10.83
N ASN A 96 -2.23 -3.13 -9.66
CA ASN A 96 -2.20 -2.28 -8.48
C ASN A 96 -0.86 -2.48 -7.76
N ASP A 97 -0.05 -1.43 -7.75
CA ASP A 97 1.26 -1.41 -7.11
C ASP A 97 1.22 -0.50 -5.89
N ILE A 98 1.56 -1.04 -4.73
CA ILE A 98 1.62 -0.30 -3.47
C ILE A 98 3.06 -0.34 -2.98
N LEU A 99 3.65 0.83 -2.79
CA LEU A 99 4.96 0.99 -2.16
C LEU A 99 4.83 1.96 -0.99
N SER A 100 5.11 1.49 0.21
CA SER A 100 5.09 2.30 1.43
C SER A 100 6.42 2.19 2.16
N THR A 101 6.99 3.33 2.53
CA THR A 101 8.30 3.41 3.20
C THR A 101 8.24 4.25 4.47
N PRO A 102 7.55 3.77 5.52
CA PRO A 102 7.54 4.46 6.81
C PRO A 102 8.94 4.43 7.43
N SER A 103 9.35 5.54 8.04
CA SER A 103 10.64 5.66 8.70
C SER A 103 10.51 6.37 10.04
N VAL A 104 11.28 5.95 11.03
CA VAL A 104 11.28 6.53 12.37
C VAL A 104 12.66 6.43 12.98
N VAL A 105 13.04 7.46 13.73
CA VAL A 105 14.29 7.50 14.51
C VAL A 105 13.97 7.39 15.98
N THR A 106 14.73 6.57 16.71
CA THR A 106 14.59 6.43 18.16
C THR A 106 15.95 6.20 18.83
N LEU A 107 16.01 6.46 20.14
CA LEU A 107 17.16 6.12 20.98
C LEU A 107 17.24 4.60 21.19
N ASP A 108 18.44 4.13 21.48
CA ASP A 108 18.67 2.76 21.94
C ASP A 108 17.78 2.39 23.12
N ASN A 109 17.17 1.18 23.09
CA ASN A 109 16.23 0.65 24.09
C ASN A 109 15.00 1.56 24.35
N LYS A 110 14.55 2.33 23.35
CA LYS A 110 13.33 3.15 23.45
C LYS A 110 12.33 2.74 22.38
N GLU A 111 11.09 2.61 22.81
CA GLU A 111 9.97 2.41 21.91
C GLU A 111 9.69 3.68 21.10
N ALA A 112 9.46 3.51 19.80
CA ALA A 112 8.95 4.54 18.93
C ALA A 112 7.80 4.01 18.10
N SER A 113 6.82 4.87 17.83
CA SER A 113 5.69 4.55 16.98
C SER A 113 5.48 5.66 15.94
N PHE A 114 5.15 5.23 14.73
CA PHE A 114 4.78 6.09 13.61
C PHE A 114 3.42 5.62 13.10
N ASN A 115 2.43 6.51 13.07
CA ASN A 115 1.07 6.19 12.65
C ASN A 115 0.57 7.26 11.69
N VAL A 116 0.24 6.86 10.46
CA VAL A 116 -0.34 7.72 9.43
C VAL A 116 -1.54 7.02 8.83
N GLY A 117 -2.70 7.64 8.90
CA GLY A 117 -3.93 7.05 8.42
C GLY A 117 -5.10 8.02 8.44
N GLN A 118 -6.27 7.48 8.16
CA GLN A 118 -7.56 8.18 8.23
C GLN A 118 -8.53 7.41 9.13
N ASP A 119 -9.43 8.11 9.77
CA ASP A 119 -10.48 7.49 10.56
C ASP A 119 -11.71 7.22 9.70
N VAL A 120 -12.07 5.95 9.59
CA VAL A 120 -13.21 5.48 8.82
C VAL A 120 -14.35 5.15 9.77
N PRO A 121 -15.55 5.71 9.57
CA PRO A 121 -16.71 5.38 10.38
C PRO A 121 -17.21 3.95 10.08
N VAL A 122 -17.44 3.17 11.12
CA VAL A 122 -17.97 1.80 11.06
C VAL A 122 -19.22 1.74 11.93
N LEU A 123 -20.28 1.14 11.42
CA LEU A 123 -21.49 0.90 12.20
C LEU A 123 -21.20 -0.17 13.26
N SER A 124 -21.27 0.19 14.53
CA SER A 124 -21.06 -0.73 15.66
C SER A 124 -22.38 -1.32 16.22
N GLY A 125 -23.51 -0.75 15.88
CA GLY A 125 -24.82 -1.23 16.26
C GLY A 125 -25.95 -0.40 15.68
N SER A 126 -27.10 -1.06 15.45
CA SER A 126 -28.34 -0.41 15.06
C SER A 126 -29.43 -0.86 16.03
N GLN A 127 -30.11 0.05 16.70
CA GLN A 127 -31.26 -0.23 17.57
C GLN A 127 -32.49 0.43 17.00
N THR A 128 -33.52 -0.37 16.76
CA THR A 128 -34.85 0.12 16.36
C THR A 128 -35.73 0.22 17.59
N THR A 129 -36.20 1.39 17.93
CA THR A 129 -37.13 1.61 19.02
C THR A 129 -38.59 1.43 18.53
N SER A 130 -39.50 1.09 19.41
CA SER A 130 -40.94 0.83 19.13
C SER A 130 -41.68 1.94 18.37
N GLY A 131 -41.03 3.02 18.00
CA GLY A 131 -41.55 4.15 17.22
C GLY A 131 -40.91 4.32 15.85
N ASP A 132 -40.32 3.30 15.27
CA ASP A 132 -39.67 3.30 13.95
C ASP A 132 -38.43 4.26 13.82
N ASN A 133 -37.90 4.71 14.96
CA ASN A 133 -36.66 5.49 15.00
C ASN A 133 -35.44 4.56 15.07
N VAL A 134 -34.59 4.62 14.06
CA VAL A 134 -33.33 3.85 14.00
C VAL A 134 -32.21 4.71 14.58
N PHE A 135 -31.59 4.24 15.66
CA PHE A 135 -30.37 4.84 16.23
C PHE A 135 -29.17 4.01 15.79
N ASN A 136 -28.31 4.62 14.98
CA ASN A 136 -27.05 4.03 14.53
C ASN A 136 -25.91 4.48 15.44
N SER A 137 -25.22 3.52 16.06
CA SER A 137 -23.97 3.77 16.78
C SER A 137 -22.80 3.63 15.79
N VAL A 138 -21.95 4.65 15.73
CA VAL A 138 -20.80 4.71 14.81
C VAL A 138 -19.52 4.69 15.61
N GLU A 139 -18.66 3.72 15.34
CA GLU A 139 -17.29 3.66 15.83
C GLU A 139 -16.32 4.13 14.74
N ARG A 140 -15.22 4.76 15.12
CA ARG A 140 -14.19 5.19 14.18
C ARG A 140 -13.00 4.24 14.26
N LYS A 141 -12.65 3.62 13.12
CA LYS A 141 -11.48 2.76 12.98
C LYS A 141 -10.41 3.47 12.17
N THR A 142 -9.21 3.63 12.75
CA THR A 142 -8.07 4.22 12.03
C THR A 142 -7.51 3.23 11.04
N VAL A 143 -7.44 3.63 9.78
CA VAL A 143 -6.96 2.85 8.64
C VAL A 143 -5.77 3.56 8.02
N GLY A 144 -4.66 2.83 7.83
CA GLY A 144 -3.43 3.41 7.30
C GLY A 144 -2.20 2.57 7.65
N THR A 145 -1.05 3.20 7.75
CA THR A 145 0.23 2.57 8.07
C THR A 145 0.63 2.88 9.51
N LYS A 146 0.83 1.83 10.31
CA LYS A 146 1.35 1.90 11.69
C LYS A 146 2.65 1.12 11.76
N LEU A 147 3.69 1.72 12.33
CA LEU A 147 4.97 1.12 12.58
C LEU A 147 5.34 1.37 14.04
N LYS A 148 5.58 0.32 14.79
CA LYS A 148 6.06 0.38 16.18
C LYS A 148 7.32 -0.45 16.28
N ILE A 149 8.37 0.14 16.89
CA ILE A 149 9.69 -0.48 16.97
C ILE A 149 10.30 -0.30 18.36
N VAL A 150 11.11 -1.27 18.74
CA VAL A 150 12.01 -1.19 19.90
C VAL A 150 13.38 -1.72 19.45
N PRO A 151 14.35 -0.86 19.16
CA PRO A 151 15.71 -1.28 18.82
C PRO A 151 16.56 -1.44 20.07
N GLN A 152 17.47 -2.41 20.05
CA GLN A 152 18.53 -2.61 21.01
C GLN A 152 19.85 -2.80 20.27
N ILE A 153 20.82 -1.93 20.55
CA ILE A 153 22.13 -1.99 19.90
C ILE A 153 23.03 -2.90 20.72
N ASN A 154 23.59 -3.91 20.07
CA ASN A 154 24.60 -4.80 20.63
C ASN A 154 26.00 -4.43 20.13
N ASP A 155 27.03 -5.08 20.66
CA ASP A 155 28.40 -4.91 20.20
C ASP A 155 28.55 -5.21 18.70
N GLY A 156 29.38 -4.42 18.00
CA GLY A 156 29.63 -4.60 16.57
C GLY A 156 28.53 -4.08 15.64
N ASP A 157 27.78 -3.06 16.08
CA ASP A 157 26.70 -2.41 15.28
C ASP A 157 25.56 -3.37 14.89
N MET A 158 25.40 -4.47 15.62
CA MET A 158 24.25 -5.34 15.51
C MET A 158 23.06 -4.74 16.25
N ILE A 159 21.95 -4.66 15.58
CA ILE A 159 20.69 -4.13 16.11
C ILE A 159 19.71 -5.30 16.27
N HIS A 160 19.34 -5.58 17.51
CA HIS A 160 18.20 -6.42 17.83
C HIS A 160 16.95 -5.55 17.77
N LEU A 161 16.07 -5.84 16.83
CA LEU A 161 14.90 -5.04 16.53
C LEU A 161 13.62 -5.84 16.76
N LYS A 162 12.80 -5.38 17.69
CA LYS A 162 11.42 -5.80 17.82
C LYS A 162 10.54 -4.85 17.01
N ILE A 163 9.72 -5.42 16.10
CA ILE A 163 8.91 -4.67 15.17
C ILE A 163 7.46 -5.17 15.17
N GLU A 164 6.54 -4.22 15.21
CA GLU A 164 5.12 -4.43 15.03
C GLU A 164 4.67 -3.47 13.93
N GLN A 165 4.25 -4.03 12.80
CA GLN A 165 3.82 -3.26 11.64
C GLN A 165 2.42 -3.67 11.21
N GLU A 166 1.58 -2.68 10.97
CA GLU A 166 0.23 -2.85 10.42
C GLU A 166 0.03 -1.90 9.24
N VAL A 167 -0.45 -2.45 8.13
CA VAL A 167 -0.90 -1.67 6.98
C VAL A 167 -2.34 -2.06 6.70
N SER A 168 -3.23 -1.08 6.77
CA SER A 168 -4.65 -1.27 6.52
C SER A 168 -5.14 -0.32 5.44
N SER A 169 -6.07 -0.77 4.61
CA SER A 169 -6.73 0.00 3.57
C SER A 169 -8.21 -0.34 3.49
N VAL A 170 -9.01 0.62 3.05
CA VAL A 170 -10.44 0.39 2.81
C VAL A 170 -10.59 -0.22 1.42
N ASP A 171 -11.36 -1.28 1.32
CA ASP A 171 -11.76 -1.86 0.05
C ASP A 171 -13.10 -1.24 -0.39
N ASN A 172 -13.03 -0.36 -1.38
CA ASN A 172 -14.19 0.33 -1.91
C ASN A 172 -15.03 -0.54 -2.88
N SER A 173 -14.47 -1.67 -3.34
CA SER A 173 -15.14 -2.55 -4.30
C SER A 173 -16.20 -3.46 -3.64
N ALA A 174 -16.13 -3.64 -2.32
CA ALA A 174 -17.05 -4.50 -1.56
C ALA A 174 -18.32 -3.79 -1.05
N THR A 175 -18.58 -2.55 -1.48
CA THR A 175 -19.65 -1.69 -0.93
C THR A 175 -21.01 -1.91 -1.61
N GLU A 176 -21.30 -3.07 -2.21
CA GLU A 176 -22.63 -3.32 -2.77
C GLU A 176 -23.72 -3.48 -1.70
N ASP A 177 -23.35 -3.74 -0.43
CA ASP A 177 -24.29 -3.81 0.68
C ASP A 177 -23.98 -2.75 1.74
N SER A 178 -24.54 -1.57 1.57
CA SER A 178 -24.33 -0.40 2.45
C SER A 178 -24.75 -0.63 3.91
N SER A 179 -25.40 -1.75 4.21
CA SER A 179 -25.87 -2.11 5.56
C SER A 179 -24.79 -2.72 6.45
N LEU A 180 -23.73 -3.28 5.87
CA LEU A 180 -22.66 -4.00 6.60
C LEU A 180 -21.42 -3.15 6.88
N GLY A 181 -21.32 -1.96 6.28
CA GLY A 181 -20.17 -1.06 6.40
C GLY A 181 -19.00 -1.43 5.50
N PRO A 182 -17.89 -0.67 5.56
CA PRO A 182 -16.74 -0.85 4.69
C PRO A 182 -15.93 -2.11 5.03
N THR A 183 -15.38 -2.76 4.01
CA THR A 183 -14.43 -3.87 4.16
C THR A 183 -13.01 -3.31 4.30
N PHE A 184 -12.21 -3.94 5.18
CA PHE A 184 -10.82 -3.54 5.42
C PHE A 184 -9.86 -4.64 5.00
N ASN A 185 -8.86 -4.28 4.22
CA ASN A 185 -7.71 -5.13 3.96
C ASN A 185 -6.62 -4.78 4.97
N THR A 186 -6.23 -5.72 5.82
CA THR A 186 -5.23 -5.51 6.87
C THR A 186 -4.07 -6.50 6.71
N ARG A 187 -2.86 -5.98 6.82
CA ARG A 187 -1.59 -6.74 6.79
C ARG A 187 -0.83 -6.41 8.05
N THR A 188 -0.56 -7.43 8.87
CA THR A 188 0.12 -7.28 10.17
C THR A 188 1.35 -8.16 10.19
N ILE A 189 2.47 -7.61 10.62
CA ILE A 189 3.73 -8.30 10.83
C ILE A 189 4.23 -7.97 12.22
N ASN A 190 4.42 -9.00 13.03
CA ASN A 190 5.04 -8.93 14.35
C ASN A 190 6.27 -9.83 14.31
N ASN A 191 7.44 -9.23 14.42
CA ASN A 191 8.69 -9.96 14.27
C ASN A 191 9.78 -9.41 15.19
N GLU A 192 10.80 -10.24 15.42
CA GLU A 192 11.97 -9.91 16.21
C GLU A 192 13.20 -10.42 15.44
N VAL A 193 14.07 -9.51 15.01
CA VAL A 193 15.18 -9.80 14.10
C VAL A 193 16.46 -9.12 14.53
N MET A 194 17.58 -9.70 14.11
CA MET A 194 18.91 -9.09 14.26
C MET A 194 19.39 -8.60 12.89
N VAL A 195 19.77 -7.32 12.83
CA VAL A 195 20.20 -6.66 11.60
C VAL A 195 21.48 -5.88 11.85
N HIS A 196 22.44 -5.95 10.94
CA HIS A 196 23.61 -5.05 10.98
C HIS A 196 23.24 -3.65 10.51
N SER A 197 23.86 -2.64 11.12
CA SER A 197 23.73 -1.26 10.68
C SER A 197 24.07 -1.10 9.19
N GLY A 198 23.19 -0.43 8.43
CA GLY A 198 23.32 -0.23 6.99
C GLY A 198 22.84 -1.40 6.12
N GLN A 199 22.37 -2.50 6.70
CA GLN A 199 21.84 -3.62 5.94
C GLN A 199 20.32 -3.58 5.81
N THR A 200 19.83 -4.20 4.72
CA THR A 200 18.40 -4.43 4.50
C THR A 200 18.12 -5.91 4.62
N VAL A 201 17.13 -6.27 5.44
CA VAL A 201 16.73 -7.67 5.68
C VAL A 201 15.26 -7.84 5.32
N VAL A 202 14.91 -9.00 4.78
CA VAL A 202 13.53 -9.40 4.51
C VAL A 202 12.88 -9.82 5.84
N LEU A 203 11.79 -9.19 6.21
CA LEU A 203 10.98 -9.59 7.38
C LEU A 203 10.02 -10.72 7.05
N GLY A 204 9.51 -10.74 5.83
CA GLY A 204 8.56 -11.72 5.36
C GLY A 204 7.90 -11.29 4.06
N GLY A 205 7.03 -12.16 3.56
CA GLY A 205 6.28 -11.88 2.34
C GLY A 205 5.23 -12.94 2.05
N LEU A 206 4.40 -12.66 1.07
CA LEU A 206 3.37 -13.53 0.55
C LEU A 206 3.45 -13.51 -0.97
N MET A 207 3.50 -14.68 -1.58
CA MET A 207 3.29 -14.86 -3.01
C MET A 207 2.07 -15.74 -3.21
N GLU A 208 1.04 -15.19 -3.80
CA GLU A 208 -0.22 -15.88 -4.04
C GLU A 208 -0.55 -15.82 -5.53
N ASN A 209 -0.97 -16.94 -6.07
CA ASN A 209 -1.44 -17.03 -7.44
C ASN A 209 -2.73 -17.87 -7.45
N VAL A 210 -3.84 -17.22 -7.71
CA VAL A 210 -5.17 -17.84 -7.75
C VAL A 210 -5.68 -17.78 -9.18
N THR A 211 -5.94 -18.96 -9.77
CA THR A 211 -6.59 -19.07 -11.07
C THR A 211 -7.93 -19.75 -10.89
N LYS A 212 -9.01 -19.06 -11.24
CA LYS A 212 -10.37 -19.58 -11.26
C LYS A 212 -10.75 -19.78 -12.71
N GLN A 213 -11.15 -20.97 -13.07
CA GLN A 213 -11.67 -21.29 -14.39
C GLN A 213 -13.07 -21.87 -14.27
N SER A 214 -14.02 -21.29 -14.95
CA SER A 214 -15.38 -21.76 -15.05
C SER A 214 -15.73 -22.06 -16.51
N VAL A 215 -16.23 -23.24 -16.75
CA VAL A 215 -16.68 -23.65 -18.08
C VAL A 215 -18.14 -24.08 -17.98
N SER A 216 -19.01 -23.32 -18.63
CA SER A 216 -20.42 -23.66 -18.79
C SER A 216 -20.66 -24.12 -20.22
N LYS A 217 -21.22 -25.33 -20.39
CA LYS A 217 -21.43 -25.93 -21.73
C LYS A 217 -22.78 -26.61 -21.84
N VAL A 218 -23.27 -26.68 -23.04
CA VAL A 218 -24.44 -27.54 -23.35
C VAL A 218 -23.98 -28.99 -23.35
N PRO A 219 -24.59 -29.86 -22.52
CA PRO A 219 -24.23 -31.28 -22.53
C PRO A 219 -24.26 -31.89 -23.92
N LEU A 220 -23.34 -32.76 -24.25
CA LEU A 220 -23.10 -33.42 -25.52
C LEU A 220 -22.62 -32.47 -26.67
N LEU A 221 -23.24 -31.32 -26.89
CA LEU A 221 -22.85 -30.39 -27.93
C LEU A 221 -21.55 -29.66 -27.64
N GLY A 222 -21.33 -29.26 -26.37
CA GLY A 222 -20.11 -28.60 -25.92
C GLY A 222 -18.88 -29.51 -25.91
N ASP A 223 -19.05 -30.82 -26.03
CA ASP A 223 -17.96 -31.82 -26.01
C ASP A 223 -17.47 -32.25 -27.40
N ILE A 224 -18.15 -31.79 -28.46
CA ILE A 224 -17.77 -32.10 -29.84
C ILE A 224 -16.45 -31.40 -30.18
N PRO A 225 -15.41 -32.12 -30.65
CA PRO A 225 -14.18 -31.52 -31.11
C PRO A 225 -14.45 -30.54 -32.28
N LEU A 226 -13.76 -29.40 -32.29
CA LEU A 226 -13.88 -28.29 -33.25
C LEU A 226 -15.17 -27.45 -33.14
N VAL A 227 -16.33 -28.05 -33.01
CA VAL A 227 -17.63 -27.34 -32.98
C VAL A 227 -18.10 -27.04 -31.58
N GLY A 228 -17.68 -27.80 -30.56
CA GLY A 228 -18.10 -27.64 -29.17
C GLY A 228 -17.77 -26.29 -28.56
N GLN A 229 -16.81 -25.56 -29.10
CA GLN A 229 -16.50 -24.19 -28.66
C GLN A 229 -17.66 -23.21 -28.87
N LEU A 230 -18.51 -23.46 -29.87
CA LEU A 230 -19.69 -22.66 -30.14
C LEU A 230 -20.84 -22.88 -29.14
N PHE A 231 -20.74 -23.95 -28.32
CA PHE A 231 -21.77 -24.33 -27.33
C PHE A 231 -21.24 -24.30 -25.92
N ARG A 232 -20.18 -23.52 -25.65
CA ARG A 232 -19.61 -23.32 -24.32
C ARG A 232 -19.25 -21.86 -24.08
N TYR A 233 -19.25 -21.52 -22.80
CA TYR A 233 -18.74 -20.28 -22.26
C TYR A 233 -17.59 -20.59 -21.31
N THR A 234 -16.48 -19.92 -21.47
CA THR A 234 -15.31 -20.07 -20.62
C THR A 234 -14.99 -18.73 -20.00
N SER A 235 -14.92 -18.70 -18.67
CA SER A 235 -14.46 -17.56 -17.88
C SER A 235 -13.21 -17.98 -17.12
N GLN A 236 -12.16 -17.23 -17.24
CA GLN A 236 -10.91 -17.46 -16.51
C GLN A 236 -10.47 -16.17 -15.86
N ASP A 237 -10.36 -16.21 -14.53
CA ASP A 237 -9.84 -15.13 -13.71
C ASP A 237 -8.53 -15.57 -13.06
N THR A 238 -7.48 -14.82 -13.28
CA THR A 238 -6.19 -15.04 -12.62
C THR A 238 -5.85 -13.83 -11.78
N SER A 239 -5.64 -14.04 -10.49
CA SER A 239 -5.19 -13.02 -9.54
C SER A 239 -3.84 -13.42 -8.96
N LYS A 240 -2.87 -12.56 -9.13
CA LYS A 240 -1.53 -12.71 -8.53
C LYS A 240 -1.31 -11.61 -7.53
N ARG A 241 -0.85 -11.96 -6.35
CA ARG A 241 -0.50 -11.02 -5.29
C ARG A 241 0.89 -11.35 -4.75
N ASN A 242 1.78 -10.39 -4.82
CA ASN A 242 3.13 -10.49 -4.27
C ASN A 242 3.31 -9.38 -3.23
N LEU A 243 3.44 -9.75 -1.97
CA LEU A 243 3.74 -8.85 -0.86
C LEU A 243 5.12 -9.17 -0.33
N MET A 244 5.99 -8.17 -0.24
CA MET A 244 7.31 -8.30 0.37
C MET A 244 7.53 -7.15 1.35
N VAL A 245 8.07 -7.48 2.53
CA VAL A 245 8.38 -6.51 3.57
C VAL A 245 9.84 -6.62 3.94
N PHE A 246 10.53 -5.48 3.84
CA PHE A 246 11.94 -5.33 4.18
C PHE A 246 12.08 -4.32 5.30
N ILE A 247 13.17 -4.43 6.04
CA ILE A 247 13.60 -3.45 7.02
C ILE A 247 15.04 -3.07 6.74
N HIS A 248 15.29 -1.76 6.79
CA HIS A 248 16.61 -1.17 6.73
C HIS A 248 16.88 -0.43 8.02
N THR A 249 18.06 -0.65 8.63
CA THR A 249 18.39 -0.02 9.90
C THR A 249 19.77 0.63 9.83
N THR A 250 19.89 1.83 10.40
CA THR A 250 21.16 2.56 10.48
C THR A 250 21.38 3.12 11.88
N VAL A 251 22.53 2.82 12.48
CA VAL A 251 22.95 3.40 13.77
C VAL A 251 23.54 4.79 13.52
N LEU A 252 23.02 5.78 14.23
CA LEU A 252 23.46 7.17 14.19
C LEU A 252 24.19 7.49 15.50
N ARG A 253 25.53 7.57 15.44
CA ARG A 253 26.37 7.87 16.62
C ARG A 253 26.84 9.31 16.63
N ASP A 254 27.18 9.85 15.46
CA ASP A 254 27.76 11.16 15.28
C ASP A 254 26.75 12.15 14.69
N ASP A 255 26.89 13.43 15.04
CA ASP A 255 26.06 14.52 14.52
C ASP A 255 26.15 14.63 12.98
N ASP A 256 27.27 14.24 12.39
CA ASP A 256 27.47 14.25 10.93
C ASP A 256 26.62 13.18 10.26
N ASN A 257 26.55 11.97 10.80
CA ASN A 257 25.70 10.89 10.30
C ASN A 257 24.21 11.23 10.44
N TYR A 258 23.85 11.87 11.54
CA TYR A 258 22.48 12.32 11.76
C TYR A 258 22.06 13.40 10.77
N SER A 259 22.95 14.40 10.57
CA SER A 259 22.70 15.49 9.63
C SER A 259 22.65 14.98 8.18
N ALA A 260 23.49 14.01 7.82
CA ALA A 260 23.51 13.40 6.50
C ALA A 260 22.21 12.63 6.21
N ALA A 261 21.75 11.78 7.12
CA ALA A 261 20.50 11.04 6.97
C ALA A 261 19.27 11.97 6.88
N SER A 262 19.25 13.03 7.71
CA SER A 262 18.17 14.03 7.69
C SER A 262 18.18 14.82 6.35
N LYS A 263 19.36 15.21 5.88
CA LYS A 263 19.53 15.92 4.62
C LYS A 263 19.09 15.08 3.43
N GLU A 264 19.47 13.81 3.40
CA GLU A 264 19.07 12.91 2.33
C GLU A 264 17.53 12.82 2.20
N LYS A 265 16.82 12.61 3.30
CA LYS A 265 15.35 12.56 3.30
C LYS A 265 14.71 13.88 2.89
N TYR A 266 15.27 14.98 3.38
CA TYR A 266 14.80 16.32 3.03
C TYR A 266 14.98 16.60 1.54
N ASP A 267 16.17 16.29 0.99
CA ASP A 267 16.48 16.50 -0.42
C ASP A 267 15.64 15.59 -1.33
N GLN A 268 15.35 14.34 -0.93
CA GLN A 268 14.43 13.46 -1.66
C GLN A 268 13.03 14.07 -1.80
N ILE A 269 12.48 14.63 -0.73
CA ILE A 269 11.17 15.29 -0.77
C ILE A 269 11.23 16.53 -1.66
N ARG A 270 12.27 17.35 -1.51
CA ARG A 270 12.47 18.57 -2.30
C ARG A 270 12.58 18.27 -3.79
N VAL A 271 13.35 17.27 -4.18
CA VAL A 271 13.49 16.86 -5.59
C VAL A 271 12.15 16.44 -6.17
N ARG A 272 11.36 15.65 -5.45
CA ARG A 272 10.01 15.25 -5.88
C ARG A 272 9.07 16.46 -6.04
N GLN A 273 9.17 17.44 -5.15
CA GLN A 273 8.38 18.68 -5.27
C GLN A 273 8.80 19.48 -6.50
N MET A 274 10.11 19.58 -6.78
CA MET A 274 10.63 20.29 -7.95
C MET A 274 10.21 19.59 -9.26
N GLN A 275 10.28 18.25 -9.31
CA GLN A 275 9.82 17.48 -10.48
C GLN A 275 8.33 17.73 -10.77
N ARG A 276 7.48 17.73 -9.76
CA ARG A 276 6.05 18.06 -9.92
C ARG A 276 5.81 19.48 -10.44
N VAL A 277 6.62 20.44 -10.01
CA VAL A 277 6.52 21.82 -10.52
C VAL A 277 6.96 21.90 -11.98
N GLU A 278 7.95 21.11 -12.39
CA GLU A 278 8.45 21.07 -13.76
C GLU A 278 7.45 20.37 -14.70
N GLU A 279 6.86 19.26 -14.30
CA GLU A 279 5.76 18.59 -15.03
C GLU A 279 4.55 19.51 -15.24
N LYS A 280 4.23 20.36 -14.25
CA LYS A 280 3.18 21.36 -14.36
C LYS A 280 3.51 22.49 -15.35
N LYS A 281 4.77 22.92 -15.46
CA LYS A 281 5.20 23.89 -16.47
C LYS A 281 5.03 23.38 -17.90
N LEU A 282 5.01 22.07 -18.10
CA LEU A 282 4.75 21.41 -19.39
C LEU A 282 3.27 21.36 -19.77
N GLY A 283 2.38 22.01 -19.01
CA GLY A 283 0.96 22.16 -19.36
C GLY A 283 0.07 20.93 -19.13
N ILE A 284 0.56 19.93 -18.39
CA ILE A 284 -0.16 18.68 -18.13
C ILE A 284 -1.14 18.80 -16.94
N VAL A 285 -0.94 19.79 -16.05
CA VAL A 285 -1.76 20.01 -14.85
C VAL A 285 -1.88 21.50 -14.55
N GLU A 286 -3.04 21.97 -14.05
CA GLU A 286 -3.25 23.37 -13.64
C GLU A 286 -2.25 23.83 -12.55
N PRO A 287 -1.76 25.08 -12.64
CA PRO A 287 -0.80 25.62 -11.69
C PRO A 287 -1.48 25.83 -10.32
N SER A 288 -1.20 24.99 -9.34
CA SER A 288 -1.46 25.27 -7.93
C SER A 288 -0.18 25.76 -7.27
N ASP A 289 -0.29 26.75 -6.38
CA ASP A 289 0.81 27.31 -5.58
C ASP A 289 1.39 26.22 -4.66
N ASN A 290 2.26 25.38 -5.18
CA ASN A 290 2.94 24.36 -4.38
C ASN A 290 4.21 24.98 -3.81
N ALA A 291 4.21 25.18 -2.50
CA ALA A 291 5.40 25.56 -1.77
C ALA A 291 6.49 24.47 -1.94
N VAL A 292 7.62 24.84 -2.52
CA VAL A 292 8.80 23.98 -2.57
C VAL A 292 9.63 24.23 -1.32
N LEU A 293 10.07 23.15 -0.66
CA LEU A 293 10.94 23.24 0.50
C LEU A 293 12.22 24.05 0.17
N PRO A 294 12.67 24.94 1.07
CA PRO A 294 13.93 25.65 0.90
C PRO A 294 15.13 24.70 0.87
N ALA A 295 16.33 25.17 0.60
CA ALA A 295 17.53 24.34 0.73
C ALA A 295 17.70 23.88 2.18
N PHE A 296 18.19 22.64 2.38
CA PHE A 296 18.44 22.13 3.74
C PHE A 296 19.38 23.07 4.49
N PRO A 297 19.01 23.55 5.68
CA PRO A 297 19.89 24.45 6.45
C PRO A 297 21.17 23.70 6.82
N SER A 298 22.31 24.19 6.32
CA SER A 298 23.61 23.66 6.72
C SER A 298 23.80 23.90 8.23
N ALA A 299 24.16 22.85 8.97
CA ALA A 299 24.50 22.98 10.38
C ALA A 299 25.64 24.03 10.53
N ARG A 300 25.43 25.05 11.37
CA ARG A 300 26.51 25.95 11.70
C ARG A 300 27.59 25.11 12.42
N PRO A 301 28.86 25.17 11.99
CA PRO A 301 29.89 24.41 12.68
C PRO A 301 29.95 24.84 14.15
N HIS A 302 29.87 23.88 15.05
CA HIS A 302 29.91 24.07 16.52
C HIS A 302 31.17 24.82 17.01
N ALA A 303 32.17 25.01 16.16
CA ALA A 303 33.43 25.69 16.48
C ALA A 303 33.30 27.20 16.79
N ALA A 304 32.16 27.84 16.52
CA ALA A 304 32.01 29.27 16.73
C ALA A 304 31.59 29.65 18.16
N LEU A 305 31.04 28.70 18.94
CA LEU A 305 30.54 28.98 20.29
C LEU A 305 31.58 28.82 21.42
N VAL A 306 32.71 28.14 21.16
CA VAL A 306 33.76 27.91 22.19
C VAL A 306 34.75 29.07 22.26
N LYS A 307 34.88 29.88 21.20
CA LYS A 307 35.86 31.01 21.21
C LYS A 307 35.37 32.29 21.88
N THR A 308 34.12 32.43 22.23
CA THR A 308 33.57 33.66 22.87
C THR A 308 33.51 33.60 24.37
N ARG A 309 33.87 32.49 25.01
CA ARG A 309 33.83 32.36 26.49
C ARG A 309 35.19 32.48 27.17
N ALA A 310 36.30 32.66 26.45
CA ALA A 310 37.67 32.66 26.98
C ALA A 310 38.31 34.05 27.15
N THR A 311 37.56 35.16 26.97
CA THR A 311 38.14 36.50 27.18
C THR A 311 37.23 37.42 27.96
N ARG A 312 36.94 37.02 29.20
CA ARG A 312 36.59 37.98 30.23
C ARG A 312 37.19 37.50 31.53
N ASN A 313 38.43 37.92 31.76
CA ASN A 313 39.11 37.82 33.07
C ASN A 313 38.61 39.01 33.90
N PRO A 314 37.81 38.79 34.99
CA PRO A 314 37.30 39.87 35.82
C PRO A 314 38.25 40.34 36.89
N PHE A 315 39.53 39.92 36.87
CA PHE A 315 40.52 40.38 37.86
C PHE A 315 41.71 41.01 37.13
N LYS A 316 41.50 42.24 36.68
CA LYS A 316 42.58 43.23 36.51
C LYS A 316 42.01 44.58 36.87
N GLU A 317 42.11 44.87 38.13
CA GLU A 317 42.65 46.08 38.79
C GLU A 317 43.26 45.66 40.06
#